data_57df17807ad6ec27ebee9456e0edca2e
#
_entry.id   57df17807ad6ec27ebee9456e0edca2e
#
_cell.length_a   1.000
_cell.length_b   1.000
_cell.length_c   1.000
_cell.angle_alpha   90.00
_cell.angle_beta   90.00
_cell.angle_gamma   90.00
#
_symmetry.space_group_name_H-M   'P 1'
#
loop_
_entity.id
_entity.type
_entity.pdbx_description
1 polymer ?
#
loop_
_entity_poly.entity_id
_entity_poly.type
_entity_poly.pdbx_seq_one_letter_code
_entity_poly.pdbx_strand_id
1 'polypeptide(L)'
;MSEDLQLLKSVLSVPTKTYKEDLMVNFLVEWCQKEGLDHYVDEYKNVYVTKSQEDVSDDFYYPCVVAHTDTVHELDTINIREEQLPDAQKVIKLALKAYNDKGNPTGIGGDDKCGVFGCLKLLKELPYLKAAFFVSEETGCHGSAKADPEFFKNVGYAIQFDAPENWMITEKCFGQILFDRDTEFYDVVNSVLTEGMINEDMEYMVHPYTDVYALRGKFDFSCINFSIGYYNYHTKNEYVIVDDVYNGIEMGRKMIEQLGYKLHFKKSAPYVRQANLWD
;
A
#
# COMPACT_ATOMS: atom_id res chain seq x y z
N MET A 1 3.32 23.55 8.61
CA MET A 1 3.30 22.11 8.34
C MET A 1 2.38 21.90 7.17
N SER A 2 2.78 21.14 6.14
CA SER A 2 1.89 20.88 5.00
C SER A 2 0.68 20.04 5.44
N GLU A 3 -0.43 20.16 4.74
CA GLU A 3 -1.65 19.34 4.99
C GLU A 3 -1.33 17.85 4.88
N ASP A 4 -0.52 17.47 3.88
CA ASP A 4 -0.09 16.09 3.66
C ASP A 4 0.72 15.53 4.83
N LEU A 5 1.68 16.30 5.38
CA LEU A 5 2.44 15.85 6.54
C LEU A 5 1.55 15.71 7.79
N GLN A 6 0.52 16.53 7.93
CA GLN A 6 -0.47 16.38 9.00
C GLN A 6 -1.28 15.11 8.81
N LEU A 7 -1.73 14.79 7.60
CA LEU A 7 -2.47 13.57 7.29
C LEU A 7 -1.59 12.32 7.55
N LEU A 8 -0.34 12.32 7.06
CA LEU A 8 0.61 11.23 7.33
C LEU A 8 0.76 10.99 8.84
N LYS A 9 0.99 12.03 9.62
CA LYS A 9 1.09 11.91 11.08
C LYS A 9 -0.21 11.43 11.73
N SER A 10 -1.37 11.85 11.22
CA SER A 10 -2.67 11.40 11.73
C SER A 10 -2.85 9.90 11.50
N VAL A 11 -2.54 9.41 10.31
CA VAL A 11 -2.58 7.96 9.98
C VAL A 11 -1.60 7.19 10.87
N LEU A 12 -0.34 7.64 10.97
CA LEU A 12 0.68 6.99 11.78
C LEU A 12 0.35 6.96 13.27
N SER A 13 -0.45 7.92 13.76
CA SER A 13 -0.84 8.01 15.16
C SER A 13 -2.01 7.09 15.55
N VAL A 14 -2.69 6.45 14.59
CA VAL A 14 -3.81 5.53 14.89
C VAL A 14 -3.25 4.23 15.47
N PRO A 15 -3.60 3.85 16.70
CA PRO A 15 -3.27 2.53 17.23
C PRO A 15 -4.01 1.46 16.45
N THR A 16 -3.27 0.49 15.93
CA THR A 16 -3.83 -0.65 15.23
C THR A 16 -2.90 -1.85 15.37
N LYS A 17 -3.46 -3.02 15.47
CA LYS A 17 -2.75 -4.30 15.55
C LYS A 17 -3.59 -5.36 14.87
N THR A 18 -2.97 -6.39 14.34
CA THR A 18 -3.68 -7.56 13.78
C THR A 18 -4.77 -8.05 14.72
N TYR A 19 -5.99 -8.21 14.20
CA TYR A 19 -7.24 -8.53 14.89
C TYR A 19 -7.79 -7.44 15.82
N LYS A 20 -7.21 -6.22 15.81
CA LYS A 20 -7.65 -5.05 16.58
C LYS A 20 -7.64 -3.78 15.74
N GLU A 21 -8.12 -3.87 14.50
CA GLU A 21 -8.03 -2.81 13.48
C GLU A 21 -9.18 -1.80 13.54
N ASP A 22 -10.13 -1.94 14.46
CA ASP A 22 -11.35 -1.12 14.51
C ASP A 22 -11.08 0.39 14.49
N LEU A 23 -10.00 0.86 15.14
CA LEU A 23 -9.66 2.28 15.15
C LEU A 23 -9.19 2.77 13.77
N MET A 24 -8.43 1.97 13.03
CA MET A 24 -8.00 2.32 11.68
C MET A 24 -9.17 2.24 10.70
N VAL A 25 -10.00 1.22 10.80
CA VAL A 25 -11.22 1.09 9.99
C VAL A 25 -12.13 2.30 10.20
N ASN A 26 -12.38 2.71 11.46
CA ASN A 26 -13.17 3.89 11.77
C ASN A 26 -12.54 5.17 11.23
N PHE A 27 -11.21 5.33 11.38
CA PHE A 27 -10.48 6.46 10.82
C PHE A 27 -10.67 6.58 9.30
N LEU A 28 -10.58 5.46 8.57
CA LEU A 28 -10.78 5.41 7.13
C LEU A 28 -12.22 5.79 6.74
N VAL A 29 -13.21 5.23 7.44
CA VAL A 29 -14.63 5.54 7.21
C VAL A 29 -14.93 7.03 7.45
N GLU A 30 -14.48 7.59 8.57
CA GLU A 30 -14.65 9.01 8.89
C GLU A 30 -13.96 9.92 7.87
N TRP A 31 -12.76 9.52 7.43
CA TRP A 31 -12.04 10.25 6.41
C TRP A 31 -12.79 10.23 5.05
N CYS A 32 -13.26 9.06 4.60
CA CYS A 32 -14.05 8.93 3.38
C CYS A 32 -15.34 9.75 3.43
N GLN A 33 -16.04 9.74 4.55
CA GLN A 33 -17.25 10.56 4.76
C GLN A 33 -16.95 12.04 4.64
N LYS A 34 -15.85 12.51 5.25
CA LYS A 34 -15.42 13.90 5.19
C LYS A 34 -15.06 14.34 3.76
N GLU A 35 -14.40 13.48 2.99
CA GLU A 35 -14.03 13.75 1.60
C GLU A 35 -15.18 13.48 0.61
N GLY A 36 -16.34 12.97 1.07
CA GLY A 36 -17.51 12.69 0.24
C GLY A 36 -17.30 11.55 -0.75
N LEU A 37 -16.48 10.56 -0.39
CA LEU A 37 -16.16 9.40 -1.24
C LEU A 37 -17.13 8.24 -1.00
N ASP A 38 -17.50 7.54 -2.08
CA ASP A 38 -18.26 6.30 -1.99
C ASP A 38 -17.40 5.20 -1.37
N HIS A 39 -17.90 4.60 -0.28
CA HIS A 39 -17.18 3.59 0.48
C HIS A 39 -18.10 2.64 1.21
N TYR A 40 -17.60 1.44 1.49
CA TYR A 40 -18.27 0.48 2.37
C TYR A 40 -17.25 -0.38 3.11
N VAL A 41 -17.72 -1.00 4.17
CA VAL A 41 -16.96 -1.97 4.98
C VAL A 41 -17.64 -3.33 4.83
N ASP A 42 -16.87 -4.38 4.50
CA ASP A 42 -17.40 -5.72 4.38
C ASP A 42 -17.53 -6.44 5.75
N GLU A 43 -18.05 -7.66 5.75
CA GLU A 43 -18.21 -8.47 6.96
C GLU A 43 -16.88 -8.86 7.63
N TYR A 44 -15.76 -8.77 6.89
CA TYR A 44 -14.41 -9.05 7.38
C TYR A 44 -13.72 -7.79 7.90
N LYS A 45 -14.35 -6.62 7.80
CA LYS A 45 -13.85 -5.28 8.12
C LYS A 45 -12.85 -4.71 7.08
N ASN A 46 -12.75 -5.29 5.89
CA ASN A 46 -12.05 -4.63 4.81
C ASN A 46 -12.80 -3.36 4.40
N VAL A 47 -12.07 -2.29 4.09
CA VAL A 47 -12.66 -1.03 3.63
C VAL A 47 -12.41 -0.86 2.14
N TYR A 48 -13.46 -0.58 1.40
CA TYR A 48 -13.42 -0.36 -0.03
C TYR A 48 -13.90 1.04 -0.36
N VAL A 49 -13.15 1.74 -1.22
CA VAL A 49 -13.43 3.11 -1.61
C VAL A 49 -13.42 3.22 -3.11
N THR A 50 -14.44 3.89 -3.67
CA THR A 50 -14.49 4.21 -5.09
C THR A 50 -14.58 5.72 -5.27
N LYS A 51 -13.66 6.29 -6.05
CA LYS A 51 -13.74 7.66 -6.52
C LYS A 51 -14.01 7.67 -8.01
N SER A 52 -15.09 8.33 -8.40
CA SER A 52 -15.46 8.59 -9.80
C SER A 52 -16.02 10.00 -9.90
N GLN A 53 -15.48 10.81 -10.80
CA GLN A 53 -15.96 12.18 -10.99
C GLN A 53 -17.24 12.20 -11.85
N GLU A 54 -17.39 11.21 -12.73
CA GLU A 54 -18.52 11.09 -13.67
C GLU A 54 -18.90 9.61 -13.81
N ASP A 55 -20.05 9.35 -14.41
CA ASP A 55 -20.44 8.00 -14.82
C ASP A 55 -19.45 7.45 -15.85
N VAL A 56 -19.04 6.23 -15.68
CA VAL A 56 -18.06 5.55 -16.54
C VAL A 56 -18.74 4.49 -17.40
N SER A 57 -18.16 4.20 -18.56
CA SER A 57 -18.64 3.15 -19.47
C SER A 57 -18.31 1.75 -18.94
N ASP A 58 -18.98 0.73 -19.45
CA ASP A 58 -18.81 -0.68 -19.05
C ASP A 58 -17.40 -1.22 -19.34
N ASP A 59 -16.67 -0.61 -20.27
CA ASP A 59 -15.29 -0.95 -20.65
C ASP A 59 -14.22 -0.13 -19.91
N PHE A 60 -14.64 0.69 -18.93
CA PHE A 60 -13.75 1.45 -18.08
C PHE A 60 -13.21 0.59 -16.92
N TYR A 61 -11.88 0.56 -16.77
CA TYR A 61 -11.22 -0.15 -15.69
C TYR A 61 -10.48 0.82 -14.77
N TYR A 62 -10.79 0.74 -13.49
CA TYR A 62 -10.15 1.56 -12.46
C TYR A 62 -8.74 1.05 -12.14
N PRO A 63 -7.76 1.95 -11.95
CA PRO A 63 -6.61 1.62 -11.13
C PRO A 63 -7.08 1.35 -9.69
N CYS A 64 -6.42 0.40 -9.01
CA CYS A 64 -6.67 0.13 -7.60
C CYS A 64 -5.39 0.28 -6.80
N VAL A 65 -5.44 1.05 -5.71
CA VAL A 65 -4.37 1.11 -4.72
C VAL A 65 -4.74 0.29 -3.50
N VAL A 66 -3.76 -0.35 -2.90
CA VAL A 66 -3.95 -1.33 -1.83
C VAL A 66 -3.04 -1.02 -0.67
N ALA A 67 -3.56 -1.16 0.54
CA ALA A 67 -2.79 -1.12 1.79
C ALA A 67 -3.44 -2.02 2.83
N HIS A 68 -2.69 -2.42 3.86
CA HIS A 68 -3.27 -3.10 5.00
C HIS A 68 -3.42 -2.19 6.22
N THR A 69 -4.35 -2.55 7.10
CA THR A 69 -4.78 -1.70 8.23
C THR A 69 -4.15 -2.11 9.54
N ASP A 70 -3.64 -3.32 9.64
CA ASP A 70 -3.02 -3.84 10.84
C ASP A 70 -1.51 -3.53 10.91
N THR A 71 -0.94 -3.73 12.07
CA THR A 71 0.50 -3.73 12.33
C THR A 71 0.81 -4.80 13.38
N VAL A 72 2.09 -5.18 13.50
CA VAL A 72 2.54 -6.09 14.56
C VAL A 72 2.56 -5.44 15.95
N HIS A 73 2.42 -4.11 16.03
CA HIS A 73 2.62 -3.34 17.26
C HIS A 73 1.35 -3.26 18.10
N GLU A 74 1.40 -3.67 19.37
CA GLU A 74 0.30 -3.48 20.33
C GLU A 74 0.55 -2.25 21.18
N LEU A 75 -0.09 -1.14 20.80
CA LEU A 75 0.10 0.17 21.41
C LEU A 75 -1.25 0.82 21.71
N ASP A 76 -1.39 1.40 22.90
CA ASP A 76 -2.57 2.19 23.27
C ASP A 76 -2.45 3.64 22.79
N THR A 77 -1.22 4.18 22.75
CA THR A 77 -0.91 5.55 22.33
C THR A 77 0.36 5.58 21.50
N ILE A 78 0.38 6.44 20.49
CA ILE A 78 1.52 6.64 19.61
C ILE A 78 1.84 8.13 19.55
N ASN A 79 2.97 8.53 20.17
CA ASN A 79 3.45 9.90 20.15
C ASN A 79 4.49 10.06 19.04
N ILE A 80 4.10 10.68 17.93
CA ILE A 80 5.00 10.91 16.78
C ILE A 80 5.95 12.07 17.07
N ARG A 81 7.24 11.86 16.83
CA ARG A 81 8.27 12.90 16.86
C ARG A 81 8.99 13.01 15.54
N GLU A 82 9.33 14.25 15.18
CA GLU A 82 10.19 14.57 14.04
C GLU A 82 11.66 14.49 14.48
N GLU A 83 12.46 13.78 13.72
CA GLU A 83 13.90 13.67 13.91
C GLU A 83 14.63 13.93 12.58
N GLN A 84 15.89 14.31 12.68
CA GLN A 84 16.76 14.47 11.52
C GLN A 84 17.73 13.28 11.49
N LEU A 85 17.61 12.43 10.47
CA LEU A 85 18.46 11.26 10.30
C LEU A 85 19.28 11.35 9.01
N PRO A 86 20.56 10.96 9.01
CA PRO A 86 21.32 10.81 7.79
C PRO A 86 20.87 9.56 7.02
N ASP A 87 20.70 9.68 5.71
CA ASP A 87 20.58 8.53 4.81
C ASP A 87 21.95 7.86 4.55
N ALA A 88 21.99 6.84 3.69
CA ALA A 88 23.22 6.12 3.33
C ALA A 88 24.28 7.04 2.69
N GLN A 89 23.87 8.10 2.02
CA GLN A 89 24.74 9.13 1.42
C GLN A 89 25.06 10.28 2.38
N LYS A 90 24.66 10.16 3.66
CA LYS A 90 24.82 11.19 4.72
C LYS A 90 24.05 12.50 4.47
N VAL A 91 23.03 12.46 3.63
CA VAL A 91 22.07 13.56 3.47
C VAL A 91 21.09 13.50 4.63
N ILE A 92 20.87 14.64 5.27
CA ILE A 92 19.93 14.72 6.40
C ILE A 92 18.50 14.72 5.88
N LYS A 93 17.71 13.75 6.33
CA LYS A 93 16.31 13.53 5.98
C LYS A 93 15.40 13.75 7.18
N LEU A 94 14.16 14.21 6.95
CA LEU A 94 13.12 14.24 7.97
C LEU A 94 12.59 12.83 8.21
N ALA A 95 12.76 12.35 9.43
CA ALA A 95 12.25 11.08 9.90
C ALA A 95 11.11 11.27 10.92
N LEU A 96 10.15 10.37 10.90
CA LEU A 96 9.11 10.25 11.93
C LEU A 96 9.36 8.99 12.75
N LYS A 97 9.33 9.13 14.08
CA LYS A 97 9.43 8.01 15.03
C LYS A 97 8.33 8.07 16.07
N ALA A 98 7.99 6.90 16.59
CA ALA A 98 6.98 6.75 17.62
C ALA A 98 7.58 6.52 19.00
N TYR A 99 6.93 7.10 20.01
CA TYR A 99 7.29 6.98 21.42
C TYR A 99 6.05 6.74 22.27
N ASN A 100 6.18 5.96 23.33
CA ASN A 100 5.14 5.85 24.34
C ASN A 100 5.14 7.06 25.29
N ASP A 101 4.16 7.12 26.20
CA ASP A 101 4.03 8.23 27.16
C ASP A 101 5.22 8.36 28.13
N LYS A 102 6.04 7.31 28.29
CA LYS A 102 7.29 7.33 29.07
C LYS A 102 8.49 7.82 28.27
N GLY A 103 8.30 8.15 26.99
CA GLY A 103 9.37 8.60 26.09
C GLY A 103 10.28 7.48 25.57
N ASN A 104 9.89 6.22 25.70
CA ASN A 104 10.62 5.11 25.10
C ASN A 104 10.20 4.91 23.66
N PRO A 105 11.13 4.56 22.73
CA PRO A 105 10.79 4.26 21.34
C PRO A 105 9.86 3.06 21.25
N THR A 106 8.89 3.15 20.33
CA THR A 106 7.94 2.10 19.97
C THR A 106 7.92 1.96 18.46
N GLY A 107 7.44 0.85 17.92
CA GLY A 107 7.20 0.76 16.49
C GLY A 107 6.18 1.81 16.05
N ILE A 108 6.42 2.45 14.92
CA ILE A 108 5.50 3.47 14.37
C ILE A 108 4.39 2.83 13.54
N GLY A 109 4.62 1.59 13.03
CA GLY A 109 3.72 0.89 12.11
C GLY A 109 3.70 1.57 10.74
N GLY A 110 4.88 1.97 10.25
CA GLY A 110 5.05 2.46 8.89
C GLY A 110 4.62 1.41 7.87
N ASP A 111 4.84 0.16 8.19
CA ASP A 111 4.28 -1.07 7.66
C ASP A 111 2.87 -1.29 8.25
N ASP A 112 1.73 -1.09 7.53
CA ASP A 112 1.63 -0.43 6.21
C ASP A 112 0.85 0.90 6.30
N LYS A 113 0.94 1.62 7.41
CA LYS A 113 0.30 2.94 7.52
C LYS A 113 0.85 3.97 6.52
N CYS A 114 2.07 3.77 6.01
CA CYS A 114 2.59 4.59 4.91
C CYS A 114 1.81 4.32 3.62
N GLY A 115 1.50 3.06 3.31
CA GLY A 115 0.64 2.68 2.20
C GLY A 115 -0.78 3.18 2.39
N VAL A 116 -1.35 3.09 3.61
CA VAL A 116 -2.64 3.71 3.92
C VAL A 116 -2.63 5.19 3.56
N PHE A 117 -1.64 5.96 4.03
CA PHE A 117 -1.49 7.37 3.67
C PHE A 117 -1.36 7.58 2.16
N GLY A 118 -0.57 6.74 1.48
CA GLY A 118 -0.41 6.77 0.02
C GLY A 118 -1.74 6.62 -0.72
N CYS A 119 -2.56 5.65 -0.31
CA CYS A 119 -3.90 5.45 -0.85
C CYS A 119 -4.79 6.67 -0.64
N LEU A 120 -4.82 7.25 0.57
CA LEU A 120 -5.63 8.43 0.88
C LEU A 120 -5.19 9.66 0.06
N LYS A 121 -3.87 9.86 -0.09
CA LYS A 121 -3.32 10.97 -0.89
C LYS A 121 -3.71 10.82 -2.37
N LEU A 122 -3.56 9.64 -2.94
CA LEU A 122 -3.95 9.38 -4.33
C LEU A 122 -5.47 9.51 -4.55
N LEU A 123 -6.29 9.11 -3.58
CA LEU A 123 -7.73 9.36 -3.60
C LEU A 123 -8.07 10.85 -3.60
N LYS A 124 -7.28 11.72 -2.97
CA LYS A 124 -7.48 13.18 -3.06
C LYS A 124 -7.14 13.71 -4.46
N GLU A 125 -6.06 13.22 -5.07
CA GLU A 125 -5.45 13.80 -6.26
C GLU A 125 -6.04 13.29 -7.59
N LEU A 126 -6.34 11.99 -7.67
CA LEU A 126 -6.79 11.37 -8.93
C LEU A 126 -8.31 11.44 -9.10
N PRO A 127 -8.81 11.63 -10.33
CA PRO A 127 -10.25 11.73 -10.61
C PRO A 127 -10.99 10.40 -10.53
N TYR A 128 -10.32 9.30 -10.86
CA TYR A 128 -10.87 7.94 -10.87
C TYR A 128 -9.88 7.00 -10.21
N LEU A 129 -10.28 6.40 -9.10
CA LEU A 129 -9.43 5.49 -8.34
C LEU A 129 -10.29 4.59 -7.47
N LYS A 130 -9.92 3.33 -7.35
CA LYS A 130 -10.37 2.46 -6.28
C LYS A 130 -9.27 2.27 -5.25
N ALA A 131 -9.65 2.17 -3.98
CA ALA A 131 -8.73 1.81 -2.90
C ALA A 131 -9.32 0.67 -2.07
N ALA A 132 -8.49 -0.32 -1.75
CA ALA A 132 -8.86 -1.42 -0.88
C ALA A 132 -7.90 -1.47 0.32
N PHE A 133 -8.48 -1.46 1.52
CA PHE A 133 -7.73 -1.53 2.78
C PHE A 133 -8.08 -2.84 3.45
N PHE A 134 -7.11 -3.71 3.59
CA PHE A 134 -7.31 -5.06 4.10
C PHE A 134 -6.91 -5.19 5.56
N VAL A 135 -7.62 -6.04 6.29
CA VAL A 135 -7.28 -6.41 7.67
C VAL A 135 -6.42 -7.66 7.72
N SER A 136 -5.66 -7.82 8.81
CA SER A 136 -4.95 -9.06 9.16
C SER A 136 -3.99 -9.55 8.06
N GLU A 137 -3.23 -8.64 7.46
CA GLU A 137 -2.18 -8.95 6.49
C GLU A 137 -1.02 -9.67 7.18
N GLU A 138 -0.55 -9.15 8.31
CA GLU A 138 0.63 -9.58 9.10
C GLU A 138 0.59 -11.04 9.57
N THR A 139 -0.56 -11.68 9.49
CA THR A 139 -0.75 -13.09 9.85
C THR A 139 -1.13 -13.97 8.68
N GLY A 140 -1.00 -13.46 7.43
CA GLY A 140 -1.17 -14.24 6.20
C GLY A 140 -2.25 -13.72 5.26
N CYS A 141 -2.36 -12.40 5.08
CA CYS A 141 -3.25 -11.76 4.09
C CYS A 141 -4.71 -12.22 4.21
N HIS A 142 -5.21 -12.36 5.45
CA HIS A 142 -6.56 -12.92 5.68
C HIS A 142 -7.66 -12.04 5.08
N GLY A 143 -7.52 -10.71 5.16
CA GLY A 143 -8.47 -9.75 4.58
C GLY A 143 -8.53 -9.86 3.06
N SER A 144 -7.41 -9.76 2.39
CA SER A 144 -7.34 -9.81 0.92
C SER A 144 -7.71 -11.18 0.33
N ALA A 145 -7.47 -12.26 1.07
CA ALA A 145 -7.98 -13.59 0.70
C ALA A 145 -9.52 -13.63 0.63
N LYS A 146 -10.20 -12.71 1.33
CA LYS A 146 -11.66 -12.51 1.33
C LYS A 146 -12.12 -11.33 0.48
N ALA A 147 -11.22 -10.73 -0.31
CA ALA A 147 -11.54 -9.58 -1.16
C ALA A 147 -12.86 -9.75 -1.92
N ASP A 148 -13.69 -8.70 -1.91
CA ASP A 148 -15.00 -8.71 -2.56
C ASP A 148 -14.88 -8.76 -4.09
N PRO A 149 -15.32 -9.83 -4.78
CA PRO A 149 -15.23 -9.95 -6.23
C PRO A 149 -15.98 -8.84 -6.99
N GLU A 150 -17.08 -8.33 -6.47
CA GLU A 150 -17.85 -7.28 -7.13
C GLU A 150 -17.09 -5.95 -7.12
N PHE A 151 -16.38 -5.63 -6.05
CA PHE A 151 -15.51 -4.46 -6.03
C PHE A 151 -14.42 -4.53 -7.10
N PHE A 152 -13.80 -5.69 -7.30
CA PHE A 152 -12.69 -5.89 -8.22
C PHE A 152 -13.09 -6.15 -9.67
N LYS A 153 -14.38 -6.27 -9.97
CA LYS A 153 -14.89 -6.63 -11.30
C LYS A 153 -14.41 -5.72 -12.42
N ASN A 154 -14.29 -4.42 -12.17
CA ASN A 154 -13.79 -3.43 -13.12
C ASN A 154 -12.47 -2.78 -12.66
N VAL A 155 -11.64 -3.51 -11.94
CA VAL A 155 -10.26 -3.13 -11.64
C VAL A 155 -9.35 -3.60 -12.76
N GLY A 156 -8.53 -2.69 -13.30
CA GLY A 156 -7.64 -2.97 -14.40
C GLY A 156 -6.25 -3.47 -13.97
N TYR A 157 -5.81 -3.04 -12.79
CA TYR A 157 -4.54 -3.43 -12.14
C TYR A 157 -4.53 -2.95 -10.69
N ALA A 158 -3.62 -3.50 -9.88
CA ALA A 158 -3.45 -3.09 -8.49
C ALA A 158 -2.02 -2.69 -8.15
N ILE A 159 -1.89 -1.63 -7.36
CA ILE A 159 -0.62 -1.10 -6.84
C ILE A 159 -0.68 -1.12 -5.31
N GLN A 160 0.27 -1.77 -4.68
CA GLN A 160 0.46 -1.76 -3.22
C GLN A 160 1.78 -1.07 -2.87
N PHE A 161 1.80 -0.37 -1.74
CA PHE A 161 2.95 0.35 -1.21
C PHE A 161 3.41 -0.31 0.09
N ASP A 162 3.71 -1.61 0.03
CA ASP A 162 3.99 -2.44 1.20
C ASP A 162 5.33 -3.17 1.03
N ALA A 163 6.39 -2.38 0.80
CA ALA A 163 7.76 -2.86 0.88
C ALA A 163 8.61 -1.84 1.66
N PRO A 164 9.56 -2.31 2.49
CA PRO A 164 10.41 -1.44 3.28
C PRO A 164 11.38 -0.63 2.42
N GLU A 165 11.98 0.39 3.04
CA GLU A 165 13.02 1.22 2.43
C GLU A 165 12.52 2.00 1.20
N ASN A 166 13.37 2.20 0.18
CA ASN A 166 13.05 3.03 -1.00
C ASN A 166 13.58 2.44 -2.33
N TRP A 167 13.90 1.14 -2.37
CA TRP A 167 14.54 0.51 -3.52
C TRP A 167 13.95 -0.85 -3.92
N MET A 168 13.05 -1.44 -3.14
CA MET A 168 12.50 -2.75 -3.43
C MET A 168 11.29 -2.69 -4.37
N ILE A 169 11.24 -3.61 -5.33
CA ILE A 169 10.09 -3.87 -6.19
C ILE A 169 9.74 -5.35 -6.06
N THR A 170 8.54 -5.66 -5.65
CA THR A 170 8.07 -7.04 -5.55
C THR A 170 7.56 -7.51 -6.91
N GLU A 171 8.33 -8.36 -7.57
CA GLU A 171 7.94 -8.99 -8.83
C GLU A 171 7.24 -10.33 -8.62
N LYS A 172 7.54 -11.00 -7.51
CA LYS A 172 7.10 -12.38 -7.26
C LYS A 172 6.87 -12.64 -5.78
N CYS A 173 5.80 -13.35 -5.45
CA CYS A 173 5.52 -13.85 -4.10
C CYS A 173 5.31 -15.35 -4.13
N PHE A 174 6.02 -16.13 -3.32
CA PHE A 174 5.90 -17.60 -3.26
C PHE A 174 5.82 -18.30 -4.62
N GLY A 175 6.59 -17.84 -5.60
CA GLY A 175 6.56 -18.41 -6.95
C GLY A 175 5.47 -17.84 -7.86
N GLN A 176 4.48 -17.12 -7.34
CA GLN A 176 3.49 -16.42 -8.16
C GLN A 176 4.05 -15.10 -8.68
N ILE A 177 4.04 -14.93 -9.99
CA ILE A 177 4.45 -13.71 -10.67
C ILE A 177 3.33 -12.68 -10.55
N LEU A 178 3.62 -11.47 -10.07
CA LEU A 178 2.65 -10.39 -9.90
C LEU A 178 2.32 -9.71 -11.23
N PHE A 179 3.30 -9.57 -12.12
CA PHE A 179 3.15 -9.03 -13.47
C PHE A 179 4.13 -9.70 -14.44
N ASP A 180 3.76 -9.77 -15.70
CA ASP A 180 4.60 -10.37 -16.75
C ASP A 180 5.47 -9.32 -17.42
N ARG A 181 6.78 -9.61 -17.61
CA ARG A 181 7.76 -8.68 -18.19
C ARG A 181 7.58 -8.42 -19.68
N ASP A 182 6.79 -9.20 -20.39
CA ASP A 182 6.50 -9.03 -21.82
C ASP A 182 5.16 -8.27 -22.06
N THR A 183 4.82 -7.34 -21.16
CA THR A 183 3.56 -6.59 -21.19
C THR A 183 3.80 -5.10 -21.12
N GLU A 184 2.83 -4.33 -21.65
CA GLU A 184 2.78 -2.87 -21.50
C GLU A 184 2.82 -2.44 -20.00
N PHE A 185 2.20 -3.23 -19.12
CA PHE A 185 2.27 -2.96 -17.68
C PHE A 185 3.72 -2.90 -17.18
N TYR A 186 4.52 -3.90 -17.54
CA TYR A 186 5.93 -3.92 -17.16
C TYR A 186 6.71 -2.77 -17.81
N ASP A 187 6.48 -2.46 -19.09
CA ASP A 187 7.19 -1.38 -19.79
C ASP A 187 6.98 -0.04 -19.08
N VAL A 188 5.73 0.27 -18.70
CA VAL A 188 5.39 1.49 -17.95
C VAL A 188 6.01 1.48 -16.56
N VAL A 189 5.82 0.41 -15.80
CA VAL A 189 6.38 0.26 -14.44
C VAL A 189 7.90 0.44 -14.47
N ASN A 190 8.58 -0.25 -15.39
CA ASN A 190 10.03 -0.17 -15.51
C ASN A 190 10.50 1.23 -15.93
N SER A 191 9.80 1.90 -16.86
CA SER A 191 10.11 3.28 -17.26
C SER A 191 9.97 4.24 -16.08
N VAL A 192 8.85 4.22 -15.37
CA VAL A 192 8.62 5.10 -14.21
C VAL A 192 9.67 4.88 -13.13
N LEU A 193 9.98 3.63 -12.83
CA LEU A 193 10.97 3.29 -11.81
C LEU A 193 12.38 3.70 -12.25
N THR A 194 12.74 3.55 -13.51
CA THR A 194 14.05 3.94 -14.05
C THR A 194 14.21 5.46 -14.13
N GLU A 195 13.15 6.18 -14.51
CA GLU A 195 13.17 7.64 -14.62
C GLU A 195 13.02 8.33 -13.24
N GLY A 196 12.26 7.72 -12.35
CA GLY A 196 11.98 8.23 -11.00
C GLY A 196 13.04 7.87 -9.97
N MET A 197 14.02 7.10 -10.33
CA MET A 197 15.05 6.59 -9.42
C MET A 197 15.89 7.72 -8.85
N ILE A 198 15.62 7.97 -7.60
CA ILE A 198 16.52 8.71 -6.72
C ILE A 198 17.70 7.81 -6.33
N ASN A 199 17.55 6.50 -6.44
CA ASN A 199 18.61 5.50 -6.27
C ASN A 199 18.72 4.65 -7.54
N GLU A 200 19.94 4.54 -8.08
CA GLU A 200 20.30 3.61 -9.17
C GLU A 200 20.18 2.12 -8.77
N ASP A 201 19.68 1.85 -7.57
CA ASP A 201 19.75 0.55 -6.88
C ASP A 201 18.38 -0.12 -6.68
N MET A 202 17.33 0.22 -7.46
CA MET A 202 16.07 -0.51 -7.31
C MET A 202 16.20 -1.95 -7.79
N GLU A 203 15.85 -2.90 -6.94
CA GLU A 203 15.96 -4.32 -7.20
C GLU A 203 14.58 -5.00 -7.23
N TYR A 204 14.40 -5.86 -8.23
CA TYR A 204 13.25 -6.76 -8.31
C TYR A 204 13.43 -7.92 -7.34
N MET A 205 12.55 -7.97 -6.35
CA MET A 205 12.64 -8.88 -5.22
C MET A 205 11.59 -9.99 -5.27
N VAL A 206 11.85 -11.06 -4.54
CA VAL A 206 10.86 -12.07 -4.19
C VAL A 206 10.42 -11.80 -2.76
N HIS A 207 9.27 -11.18 -2.58
CA HIS A 207 8.71 -10.93 -1.26
C HIS A 207 7.81 -12.11 -0.85
N PRO A 208 7.89 -12.58 0.41
CA PRO A 208 7.14 -13.78 0.82
C PRO A 208 5.63 -13.58 0.82
N TYR A 209 5.11 -12.46 1.33
CA TYR A 209 3.68 -12.16 1.42
C TYR A 209 3.37 -10.68 1.19
N THR A 210 2.19 -10.42 0.60
CA THR A 210 1.58 -9.08 0.48
C THR A 210 0.15 -9.28 -0.05
N ASP A 211 -0.77 -8.35 0.21
CA ASP A 211 -2.17 -8.46 -0.23
C ASP A 211 -2.32 -8.62 -1.74
N VAL A 212 -1.46 -7.96 -2.55
CA VAL A 212 -1.50 -8.13 -4.01
C VAL A 212 -1.15 -9.55 -4.47
N TYR A 213 -0.48 -10.37 -3.64
CA TYR A 213 -0.34 -11.79 -3.91
C TYR A 213 -1.70 -12.50 -3.92
N ALA A 214 -2.54 -12.24 -2.91
CA ALA A 214 -3.88 -12.80 -2.83
C ALA A 214 -4.77 -12.30 -3.99
N LEU A 215 -4.69 -11.00 -4.30
CA LEU A 215 -5.43 -10.41 -5.42
C LEU A 215 -5.01 -10.99 -6.76
N ARG A 216 -3.70 -11.11 -7.01
CA ARG A 216 -3.15 -11.70 -8.23
C ARG A 216 -3.56 -13.17 -8.41
N GLY A 217 -3.69 -13.90 -7.31
CA GLY A 217 -4.20 -15.28 -7.30
C GLY A 217 -5.69 -15.39 -7.64
N LYS A 218 -6.48 -14.39 -7.28
CA LYS A 218 -7.94 -14.39 -7.36
C LYS A 218 -8.46 -13.71 -8.63
N PHE A 219 -7.79 -12.69 -9.15
CA PHE A 219 -8.24 -11.86 -10.25
C PHE A 219 -7.28 -11.90 -11.45
N ASP A 220 -7.78 -11.52 -12.64
CA ASP A 220 -7.05 -11.59 -13.91
C ASP A 220 -6.38 -10.27 -14.32
N PHE A 221 -5.91 -9.48 -13.34
CA PHE A 221 -5.16 -8.25 -13.59
C PHE A 221 -3.73 -8.31 -13.04
N SER A 222 -2.85 -7.47 -13.59
CA SER A 222 -1.49 -7.32 -13.11
C SER A 222 -1.45 -6.59 -11.77
N CYS A 223 -0.50 -6.97 -10.91
CA CYS A 223 -0.29 -6.34 -9.62
C CYS A 223 1.17 -5.94 -9.47
N ILE A 224 1.46 -4.96 -8.62
CA ILE A 224 2.81 -4.59 -8.19
C ILE A 224 2.78 -4.18 -6.72
N ASN A 225 3.87 -4.48 -6.01
CA ASN A 225 4.17 -3.91 -4.70
C ASN A 225 5.58 -3.32 -4.72
N PHE A 226 5.79 -2.17 -4.07
CA PHE A 226 7.11 -1.55 -3.97
C PHE A 226 7.26 -0.67 -2.72
N SER A 227 8.50 -0.24 -2.46
CA SER A 227 8.91 0.48 -1.26
C SER A 227 8.18 1.79 -1.05
N ILE A 228 7.90 2.12 0.24
CA ILE A 228 7.20 3.34 0.67
C ILE A 228 7.91 4.09 1.80
N GLY A 229 9.18 3.83 2.09
CA GLY A 229 9.96 4.67 3.01
C GLY A 229 9.80 4.38 4.50
N TYR A 230 9.36 3.19 4.90
CA TYR A 230 9.48 2.74 6.28
C TYR A 230 10.73 1.85 6.44
N TYR A 231 11.35 1.92 7.61
CA TYR A 231 12.64 1.30 7.90
C TYR A 231 12.61 0.59 9.24
N ASN A 232 13.42 -0.47 9.42
CA ASN A 232 13.50 -1.27 10.63
C ASN A 232 12.12 -1.82 11.06
N TYR A 233 11.28 -2.18 10.09
CA TYR A 233 9.92 -2.65 10.31
C TYR A 233 9.88 -3.83 11.29
N HIS A 234 8.74 -4.06 11.91
CA HIS A 234 8.50 -5.08 12.93
C HIS A 234 9.37 -4.93 14.19
N THR A 235 9.99 -3.78 14.39
CA THR A 235 10.79 -3.50 15.59
C THR A 235 10.35 -2.23 16.33
N LYS A 236 10.70 -2.10 17.59
CA LYS A 236 10.48 -0.86 18.36
C LYS A 236 11.27 0.35 17.83
N ASN A 237 12.23 0.13 16.94
CA ASN A 237 13.06 1.17 16.36
C ASN A 237 12.62 1.52 14.93
N GLU A 238 11.44 1.08 14.52
CA GLU A 238 10.86 1.41 13.24
C GLU A 238 10.68 2.92 13.09
N TYR A 239 10.99 3.42 11.90
CA TYR A 239 10.85 4.83 11.55
C TYR A 239 10.47 5.01 10.09
N VAL A 240 10.00 6.19 9.75
CA VAL A 240 9.55 6.58 8.41
C VAL A 240 10.39 7.76 7.93
N ILE A 241 10.90 7.70 6.71
CA ILE A 241 11.52 8.83 6.02
C ILE A 241 10.48 9.52 5.14
N VAL A 242 10.14 10.75 5.48
CA VAL A 242 9.03 11.49 4.85
C VAL A 242 9.23 11.65 3.34
N ASP A 243 10.43 12.01 2.90
CA ASP A 243 10.74 12.19 1.48
C ASP A 243 10.59 10.89 0.70
N ASP A 244 10.97 9.74 1.29
CA ASP A 244 10.86 8.45 0.63
C ASP A 244 9.40 8.01 0.50
N VAL A 245 8.54 8.35 1.49
CA VAL A 245 7.08 8.14 1.38
C VAL A 245 6.50 8.94 0.22
N TYR A 246 6.83 10.22 0.12
CA TYR A 246 6.32 11.05 -0.98
C TYR A 246 6.82 10.58 -2.33
N ASN A 247 8.08 10.14 -2.43
CA ASN A 247 8.64 9.60 -3.65
C ASN A 247 7.95 8.32 -4.10
N GLY A 248 7.68 7.38 -3.18
CA GLY A 248 6.93 6.16 -3.48
C GLY A 248 5.53 6.46 -4.00
N ILE A 249 4.81 7.40 -3.36
CA ILE A 249 3.47 7.82 -3.82
C ILE A 249 3.53 8.47 -5.19
N GLU A 250 4.52 9.33 -5.45
CA GLU A 250 4.70 9.99 -6.74
C GLU A 250 5.00 8.98 -7.87
N MET A 251 5.79 7.94 -7.60
CA MET A 251 5.98 6.84 -8.56
C MET A 251 4.66 6.11 -8.84
N GLY A 252 3.88 5.78 -7.80
CA GLY A 252 2.55 5.19 -7.98
C GLY A 252 1.60 6.07 -8.79
N ARG A 253 1.59 7.40 -8.55
CA ARG A 253 0.81 8.37 -9.32
C ARG A 253 1.19 8.36 -10.79
N LYS A 254 2.49 8.43 -11.09
CA LYS A 254 3.00 8.39 -12.47
C LYS A 254 2.67 7.07 -13.18
N MET A 255 2.76 5.94 -12.48
CA MET A 255 2.32 4.65 -13.03
C MET A 255 0.85 4.70 -13.42
N ILE A 256 -0.02 5.20 -12.53
CA ILE A 256 -1.46 5.30 -12.80
C ILE A 256 -1.74 6.20 -14.00
N GLU A 257 -1.07 7.35 -14.11
CA GLU A 257 -1.24 8.27 -15.24
C GLU A 257 -0.81 7.67 -16.58
N GLN A 258 0.24 6.85 -16.59
CA GLN A 258 0.74 6.22 -17.81
C GLN A 258 0.00 4.93 -18.17
N LEU A 259 -0.36 4.10 -17.18
CA LEU A 259 -1.13 2.87 -17.40
C LEU A 259 -2.58 3.17 -17.81
N GLY A 260 -3.14 4.28 -17.31
CA GLY A 260 -4.49 4.71 -17.65
C GLY A 260 -5.59 3.82 -17.08
N TYR A 261 -6.77 3.93 -17.68
CA TYR A 261 -8.02 3.31 -17.18
C TYR A 261 -8.42 2.10 -18.02
N LYS A 262 -7.54 1.12 -18.13
CA LYS A 262 -7.73 -0.10 -18.93
C LYS A 262 -7.27 -1.35 -18.19
N LEU A 263 -7.74 -2.49 -18.66
CA LEU A 263 -7.33 -3.77 -18.10
C LEU A 263 -5.91 -4.15 -18.55
N HIS A 264 -5.05 -4.40 -17.60
CA HIS A 264 -3.72 -4.98 -17.80
C HIS A 264 -3.74 -6.46 -17.43
N PHE A 265 -3.80 -7.31 -18.44
CA PHE A 265 -4.05 -8.73 -18.29
C PHE A 265 -2.95 -9.48 -17.55
N LYS A 266 -3.38 -10.49 -16.84
CA LYS A 266 -2.59 -11.60 -16.35
C LYS A 266 -2.36 -12.61 -17.47
N LYS A 267 -1.13 -12.69 -17.99
CA LYS A 267 -0.74 -13.73 -18.96
C LYS A 267 -0.27 -15.01 -18.32
N SER A 268 0.40 -14.93 -17.16
CA SER A 268 0.91 -16.09 -16.43
C SER A 268 -0.21 -17.03 -16.02
N ALA A 269 0.04 -18.35 -16.13
CA ALA A 269 -0.93 -19.34 -15.68
C ALA A 269 -1.34 -19.13 -14.23
N PRO A 270 -2.58 -19.40 -13.84
CA PRO A 270 -3.02 -19.30 -12.45
C PRO A 270 -2.09 -20.14 -11.57
N TYR A 271 -1.68 -19.57 -10.44
CA TYR A 271 -0.95 -20.32 -9.42
C TYR A 271 -1.82 -21.48 -8.94
N VAL A 272 -1.43 -22.68 -9.26
CA VAL A 272 -2.03 -23.87 -8.66
C VAL A 272 -1.41 -23.99 -7.26
N ARG A 273 -2.15 -23.56 -6.24
CA ARG A 273 -1.78 -23.78 -4.84
C ARG A 273 -1.44 -25.27 -4.69
N GLN A 274 -0.18 -25.59 -4.46
CA GLN A 274 0.14 -26.94 -3.97
C GLN A 274 -0.55 -27.03 -2.62
N ALA A 275 -1.67 -27.75 -2.59
CA ALA A 275 -2.26 -28.16 -1.33
C ALA A 275 -1.18 -28.89 -0.55
N ASN A 276 -1.04 -28.55 0.72
CA ASN A 276 -0.17 -29.20 1.72
C ASN A 276 1.25 -28.65 1.84
N LEU A 277 1.38 -27.50 2.52
CA LEU A 277 2.54 -27.25 3.35
C LEU A 277 2.18 -26.92 4.81
N TRP A 278 0.88 -26.74 5.15
CA TRP A 278 0.41 -26.41 6.51
C TRP A 278 -1.05 -26.85 6.79
N ASP A 279 -1.44 -28.08 6.37
CA ASP A 279 -2.63 -28.75 6.92
C ASP A 279 -2.24 -29.56 8.14
#